data_36cc2626c08b5f4c57c3e2eb7e08b98c
#
_entry.id   36cc2626c08b5f4c57c3e2eb7e08b98c
#
_cell.length_a   1.000
_cell.length_b   1.000
_cell.length_c   1.000
_cell.angle_alpha   90.00
_cell.angle_beta   90.00
_cell.angle_gamma   90.00
#
_symmetry.space_group_name_H-M   'P 1'
#
loop_
_entity.id
_entity.type
_entity.pdbx_description
1 polymer ?
#
loop_
_entity_poly.entity_id
_entity_poly.type
_entity_poly.pdbx_seq_one_letter_code
_entity_poly.pdbx_strand_id
1 'polypeptide(L)'
;GRGQIGLYKAAREMGVVSIAGTMPDNGPPCIPLADEVCYMNILDPDEVESKTADLRFDGVATCCLDRGLKALGRLCDTCALPGYSEEVAELCNDKSKMKLRFSEYGVNTAPFKQIYTDEALLDAIDKVGGYPVIIKATDLAGSQGIYKAVNKEEAFDGFCKAMSATRVDYVLVEKFLQGREFGAQAFISNGEILFVMPHGDILYQADTAVPVGHYVPYECSDILREKIRKEAEMAIKAMGLNNCAVNIDFIEENGVIYVLELTGRIGANCLPELVSIHYGLNYYQMVIAAALGIDPKEIWNGRKEGEAGLSRMIISPERDGILEDMRYVGERDSFIYDLTFFVRPGSEVKRFA
;
A
#
# COMPACT_ATOMS: atom_id res chain seq x y z
N GLY A 1 13.16 -5.49 2.63
CA GLY A 1 12.32 -6.51 3.28
C GLY A 1 11.90 -7.62 2.32
N ARG A 2 11.06 -8.56 2.77
CA ARG A 2 10.60 -9.70 1.93
C ARG A 2 9.81 -9.26 0.71
N GLY A 3 8.98 -8.24 0.84
CA GLY A 3 8.20 -7.68 -0.27
C GLY A 3 9.04 -7.12 -1.41
N GLN A 4 10.36 -6.91 -1.22
CA GLN A 4 11.26 -6.44 -2.25
C GLN A 4 11.91 -7.57 -3.09
N ILE A 5 11.74 -8.83 -2.71
CA ILE A 5 12.41 -9.97 -3.37
C ILE A 5 12.09 -10.02 -4.86
N GLY A 6 10.82 -9.86 -5.23
CA GLY A 6 10.38 -9.86 -6.63
C GLY A 6 11.02 -8.73 -7.45
N LEU A 7 11.20 -7.56 -6.84
CA LEU A 7 11.83 -6.41 -7.50
C LEU A 7 13.30 -6.71 -7.86
N TYR A 8 14.10 -7.27 -6.93
CA TYR A 8 15.50 -7.67 -7.23
C TYR A 8 15.60 -8.78 -8.27
N LYS A 9 14.68 -9.76 -8.23
CA LYS A 9 14.65 -10.81 -9.27
C LYS A 9 14.36 -10.22 -10.64
N ALA A 10 13.39 -9.32 -10.74
CA ALA A 10 13.03 -8.64 -11.98
C ALA A 10 14.17 -7.74 -12.49
N ALA A 11 14.88 -7.02 -11.61
CA ALA A 11 16.06 -6.23 -11.98
C ALA A 11 17.14 -7.11 -12.62
N ARG A 12 17.44 -8.24 -12.01
CA ARG A 12 18.40 -9.21 -12.56
C ARG A 12 17.98 -9.76 -13.93
N GLU A 13 16.69 -10.09 -14.10
CA GLU A 13 16.14 -10.56 -15.38
C GLU A 13 16.25 -9.50 -16.48
N MET A 14 16.14 -8.22 -16.11
CA MET A 14 16.29 -7.09 -17.03
C MET A 14 17.76 -6.69 -17.26
N GLY A 15 18.73 -7.33 -16.59
CA GLY A 15 20.13 -6.97 -16.66
C GLY A 15 20.47 -5.63 -15.96
N VAL A 16 19.62 -5.21 -15.02
CA VAL A 16 19.80 -3.97 -14.25
C VAL A 16 20.61 -4.26 -12.99
N VAL A 17 21.69 -3.50 -12.79
CA VAL A 17 22.48 -3.53 -11.55
C VAL A 17 21.68 -2.88 -10.43
N SER A 18 21.58 -3.56 -9.30
CA SER A 18 20.77 -3.14 -8.18
C SER A 18 21.59 -2.72 -6.96
N ILE A 19 21.35 -1.52 -6.44
CA ILE A 19 21.91 -1.01 -5.19
C ILE A 19 20.83 -1.00 -4.13
N ALA A 20 21.01 -1.76 -3.05
CA ALA A 20 20.02 -1.81 -1.97
C ALA A 20 20.26 -0.69 -0.95
N GLY A 21 19.37 0.30 -0.88
CA GLY A 21 19.28 1.24 0.25
C GLY A 21 18.56 0.59 1.44
N THR A 22 19.22 0.44 2.59
CA THR A 22 18.63 -0.24 3.75
C THR A 22 19.25 0.19 5.07
N MET A 23 18.48 0.05 6.15
CA MET A 23 19.01 0.22 7.51
C MET A 23 20.04 -0.88 7.85
N PRO A 24 21.04 -0.60 8.71
CA PRO A 24 22.17 -1.50 8.98
C PRO A 24 21.84 -2.73 9.83
N ASP A 25 20.59 -3.03 10.12
CA ASP A 25 20.21 -4.10 11.02
C ASP A 25 19.53 -5.30 10.33
N ASN A 26 19.75 -6.46 10.93
CA ASN A 26 19.05 -7.74 10.75
C ASN A 26 19.05 -8.40 9.36
N GLY A 27 19.83 -7.92 8.40
CA GLY A 27 19.99 -8.56 7.08
C GLY A 27 18.67 -8.95 6.42
N PRO A 28 17.85 -8.00 5.93
CA PRO A 28 16.61 -8.34 5.25
C PRO A 28 16.81 -9.40 4.17
N PRO A 29 15.91 -10.35 4.00
CA PRO A 29 16.12 -11.51 3.12
C PRO A 29 16.28 -11.15 1.63
N CYS A 30 16.01 -9.91 1.22
CA CYS A 30 16.25 -9.43 -0.14
C CYS A 30 17.71 -8.95 -0.36
N ILE A 31 18.46 -8.62 0.69
CA ILE A 31 19.82 -8.06 0.57
C ILE A 31 20.77 -8.97 -0.20
N PRO A 32 20.80 -10.31 0.00
CA PRO A 32 21.65 -11.19 -0.79
C PRO A 32 21.33 -11.23 -2.30
N LEU A 33 20.22 -10.62 -2.72
CA LEU A 33 19.83 -10.54 -4.13
C LEU A 33 20.30 -9.25 -4.80
N ALA A 34 20.70 -8.24 -4.01
CA ALA A 34 21.23 -6.98 -4.51
C ALA A 34 22.70 -7.17 -4.94
N ASP A 35 23.13 -6.41 -5.95
CA ASP A 35 24.51 -6.40 -6.43
C ASP A 35 25.39 -5.58 -5.48
N GLU A 36 24.86 -4.47 -4.97
CA GLU A 36 25.51 -3.59 -4.00
C GLU A 36 24.58 -3.21 -2.86
N VAL A 37 25.14 -2.78 -1.72
CA VAL A 37 24.37 -2.36 -0.54
C VAL A 37 24.90 -1.03 -0.03
N CYS A 38 23.99 -0.06 0.13
CA CYS A 38 24.25 1.20 0.79
C CYS A 38 23.44 1.28 2.09
N TYR A 39 24.11 1.33 3.24
CA TYR A 39 23.46 1.40 4.54
C TYR A 39 23.08 2.84 4.90
N MET A 40 21.78 3.06 5.09
CA MET A 40 21.20 4.37 5.40
C MET A 40 19.86 4.22 6.10
N ASN A 41 19.44 5.25 6.83
CA ASN A 41 18.09 5.33 7.35
C ASN A 41 17.12 5.78 6.25
N ILE A 42 16.41 4.85 5.65
CA ILE A 42 15.43 5.12 4.58
C ILE A 42 14.23 5.96 5.02
N LEU A 43 14.07 6.24 6.33
CA LEU A 43 13.03 7.11 6.89
C LEU A 43 13.46 8.58 6.93
N ASP A 44 14.73 8.85 6.70
CA ASP A 44 15.34 10.17 6.72
C ASP A 44 15.77 10.55 5.29
N PRO A 45 14.99 11.38 4.58
CA PRO A 45 15.34 11.80 3.21
C PRO A 45 16.69 12.52 3.11
N ASP A 46 17.09 13.30 4.15
CA ASP A 46 18.34 14.05 4.15
C ASP A 46 19.55 13.10 4.29
N GLU A 47 19.43 12.06 5.13
CA GLU A 47 20.46 11.01 5.22
C GLU A 47 20.56 10.23 3.91
N VAL A 48 19.43 9.86 3.29
CA VAL A 48 19.41 9.15 2.01
C VAL A 48 20.07 9.96 0.92
N GLU A 49 19.74 11.24 0.76
CA GLU A 49 20.35 12.15 -0.19
C GLU A 49 21.85 12.25 0.03
N SER A 50 22.30 12.47 1.26
CA SER A 50 23.71 12.57 1.62
C SER A 50 24.50 11.28 1.33
N LYS A 51 23.93 10.12 1.68
CA LYS A 51 24.58 8.80 1.48
C LYS A 51 24.64 8.37 0.02
N THR A 52 23.77 8.90 -0.81
CA THR A 52 23.73 8.59 -2.25
C THR A 52 24.43 9.61 -3.14
N ALA A 53 24.91 10.73 -2.58
CA ALA A 53 25.49 11.84 -3.33
C ALA A 53 26.65 11.44 -4.27
N ASP A 54 27.47 10.46 -3.85
CA ASP A 54 28.60 9.95 -4.65
C ASP A 54 28.25 8.69 -5.48
N LEU A 55 27.00 8.18 -5.36
CA LEU A 55 26.56 7.02 -6.12
C LEU A 55 26.06 7.46 -7.50
N ARG A 56 26.25 6.59 -8.48
CA ARG A 56 25.64 6.74 -9.80
C ARG A 56 24.54 5.71 -9.97
N PHE A 57 23.33 6.18 -10.24
CA PHE A 57 22.17 5.35 -10.52
C PHE A 57 21.22 6.08 -11.47
N ASP A 58 20.50 5.32 -12.28
CA ASP A 58 19.63 5.83 -13.34
C ASP A 58 18.15 5.83 -12.91
N GLY A 59 17.82 5.28 -11.75
CA GLY A 59 16.45 5.22 -11.23
C GLY A 59 16.39 4.76 -9.79
N VAL A 60 15.27 5.02 -9.15
CA VAL A 60 14.96 4.58 -7.78
C VAL A 60 13.59 3.93 -7.73
N ALA A 61 13.49 2.78 -7.08
CA ALA A 61 12.24 2.02 -7.01
C ALA A 61 12.03 1.38 -5.63
N THR A 62 10.77 1.20 -5.27
CA THR A 62 10.36 0.41 -4.10
C THR A 62 9.03 -0.28 -4.37
N CYS A 63 8.70 -1.30 -3.57
CA CYS A 63 7.40 -1.95 -3.57
C CYS A 63 7.03 -2.39 -2.15
N CYS A 64 5.75 -2.53 -1.87
CA CYS A 64 5.22 -3.08 -0.61
C CYS A 64 5.67 -2.33 0.67
N LEU A 65 6.16 -1.09 0.57
CA LEU A 65 6.71 -0.35 1.71
C LEU A 65 6.45 1.16 1.54
N ASP A 66 5.66 1.74 2.44
CA ASP A 66 5.31 3.17 2.40
C ASP A 66 6.41 4.06 3.01
N ARG A 67 7.09 3.55 4.02
CA ARG A 67 8.04 4.35 4.83
C ARG A 67 9.20 4.96 4.06
N GLY A 68 9.59 4.40 2.92
CA GLY A 68 10.69 4.90 2.08
C GLY A 68 10.24 5.86 0.97
N LEU A 69 8.95 6.15 0.83
CA LEU A 69 8.43 6.92 -0.31
C LEU A 69 8.92 8.37 -0.32
N LYS A 70 9.06 9.02 0.85
CA LYS A 70 9.60 10.39 0.92
C LYS A 70 11.04 10.46 0.44
N ALA A 71 11.87 9.52 0.88
CA ALA A 71 13.27 9.44 0.43
C ALA A 71 13.37 9.12 -1.07
N LEU A 72 12.48 8.25 -1.59
CA LEU A 72 12.38 7.98 -3.02
C LEU A 72 12.03 9.26 -3.78
N GLY A 73 10.99 9.99 -3.35
CA GLY A 73 10.59 11.26 -3.96
C GLY A 73 11.69 12.32 -3.91
N ARG A 74 12.43 12.43 -2.79
CA ARG A 74 13.59 13.31 -2.66
C ARG A 74 14.66 12.98 -3.72
N LEU A 75 14.98 11.72 -3.93
CA LEU A 75 15.95 11.32 -4.95
C LEU A 75 15.44 11.59 -6.37
N CYS A 76 14.14 11.42 -6.62
CA CYS A 76 13.56 11.80 -7.92
C CYS A 76 13.73 13.30 -8.18
N ASP A 77 13.49 14.14 -7.18
CA ASP A 77 13.62 15.60 -7.31
C ASP A 77 15.08 16.05 -7.47
N THR A 78 15.97 15.57 -6.60
CA THR A 78 17.36 16.06 -6.54
C THR A 78 18.25 15.52 -7.66
N CYS A 79 17.97 14.28 -8.11
CA CYS A 79 18.73 13.64 -9.19
C CYS A 79 18.02 13.72 -10.56
N ALA A 80 16.88 14.40 -10.66
CA ALA A 80 16.04 14.52 -11.87
C ALA A 80 15.69 13.14 -12.46
N LEU A 81 15.32 12.18 -11.60
CA LEU A 81 14.95 10.82 -11.99
C LEU A 81 13.47 10.71 -12.31
N PRO A 82 13.08 9.74 -13.15
CA PRO A 82 11.67 9.41 -13.36
C PRO A 82 10.99 8.97 -12.07
N GLY A 83 9.76 9.45 -11.84
CA GLY A 83 8.98 9.12 -10.65
C GLY A 83 8.12 10.31 -10.20
N TYR A 84 7.74 10.31 -8.94
CA TYR A 84 7.01 11.40 -8.31
C TYR A 84 7.88 12.13 -7.26
N SER A 85 7.50 13.38 -6.96
CA SER A 85 8.25 14.26 -6.05
C SER A 85 8.12 13.85 -4.58
N GLU A 86 8.98 14.41 -3.72
CA GLU A 86 8.86 14.29 -2.26
C GLU A 86 7.51 14.83 -1.76
N GLU A 87 7.02 15.93 -2.34
CA GLU A 87 5.70 16.51 -2.01
C GLU A 87 4.57 15.50 -2.27
N VAL A 88 4.58 14.84 -3.42
CA VAL A 88 3.59 13.79 -3.76
C VAL A 88 3.69 12.60 -2.82
N ALA A 89 4.92 12.18 -2.47
CA ALA A 89 5.14 11.12 -1.49
C ALA A 89 4.59 11.50 -0.11
N GLU A 90 4.75 12.74 0.32
CA GLU A 90 4.21 13.24 1.57
C GLU A 90 2.69 13.24 1.58
N LEU A 91 2.05 13.66 0.49
CA LEU A 91 0.59 13.56 0.33
C LEU A 91 0.09 12.12 0.47
N CYS A 92 0.81 11.14 -0.06
CA CYS A 92 0.47 9.72 0.06
C CYS A 92 0.67 9.17 1.49
N ASN A 93 1.55 9.77 2.28
CA ASN A 93 1.87 9.31 3.64
C ASN A 93 1.03 9.99 4.73
N ASP A 94 0.27 11.02 4.41
CA ASP A 94 -0.60 11.73 5.35
C ASP A 94 -2.07 11.67 4.91
N LYS A 95 -2.86 10.88 5.62
CA LYS A 95 -4.28 10.67 5.32
C LYS A 95 -5.11 11.95 5.36
N SER A 96 -4.71 12.94 6.17
CA SER A 96 -5.41 14.24 6.24
C SER A 96 -5.15 15.06 4.98
N LYS A 97 -3.88 15.20 4.60
CA LYS A 97 -3.49 15.92 3.38
C LYS A 97 -4.09 15.27 2.14
N MET A 98 -4.06 13.93 2.09
CA MET A 98 -4.68 13.14 1.02
C MET A 98 -6.17 13.43 0.87
N LYS A 99 -6.94 13.40 1.98
CA LYS A 99 -8.38 13.65 1.95
C LYS A 99 -8.74 15.10 1.60
N LEU A 100 -7.94 16.06 2.05
CA LEU A 100 -8.08 17.46 1.61
C LEU A 100 -7.92 17.55 0.09
N ARG A 101 -6.89 16.91 -0.44
CA ARG A 101 -6.64 16.86 -1.88
C ARG A 101 -7.79 16.18 -2.64
N PHE A 102 -8.31 15.08 -2.12
CA PHE A 102 -9.48 14.40 -2.69
C PHE A 102 -10.69 15.34 -2.74
N SER A 103 -10.96 16.07 -1.67
CA SER A 103 -12.06 17.02 -1.62
C SER A 103 -11.94 18.15 -2.63
N GLU A 104 -10.72 18.70 -2.84
CA GLU A 104 -10.43 19.73 -3.83
C GLU A 104 -10.71 19.27 -5.27
N TYR A 105 -10.46 17.98 -5.56
CA TYR A 105 -10.60 17.39 -6.89
C TYR A 105 -11.92 16.64 -7.10
N GLY A 106 -12.82 16.65 -6.11
CA GLY A 106 -14.12 16.02 -6.21
C GLY A 106 -14.07 14.48 -6.19
N VAL A 107 -13.01 13.89 -5.63
CA VAL A 107 -12.92 12.44 -5.38
C VAL A 107 -13.83 12.07 -4.21
N ASN A 108 -14.63 11.03 -4.35
CA ASN A 108 -15.46 10.57 -3.26
C ASN A 108 -14.59 9.98 -2.14
N THR A 109 -14.64 10.57 -0.95
CA THR A 109 -14.03 10.04 0.27
C THR A 109 -14.98 10.24 1.44
N ALA A 110 -14.83 9.45 2.51
CA ALA A 110 -15.67 9.59 3.69
C ALA A 110 -15.64 11.04 4.21
N PRO A 111 -16.77 11.65 4.59
CA PRO A 111 -16.79 12.94 5.27
C PRO A 111 -15.82 12.93 6.46
N PHE A 112 -15.00 13.94 6.60
CA PHE A 112 -13.91 13.97 7.60
C PHE A 112 -13.71 15.36 8.20
N LYS A 113 -13.08 15.38 9.37
CA LYS A 113 -12.55 16.56 10.04
C LYS A 113 -11.20 16.25 10.66
N GLN A 114 -10.24 17.14 10.46
CA GLN A 114 -8.98 17.15 11.19
C GLN A 114 -9.19 17.88 12.51
N ILE A 115 -8.73 17.30 13.61
CA ILE A 115 -8.83 17.88 14.94
C ILE A 115 -7.51 17.77 15.69
N TYR A 116 -7.24 18.75 16.53
CA TYR A 116 -6.00 18.91 17.31
C TYR A 116 -6.23 18.67 18.80
N THR A 117 -7.45 18.86 19.27
CA THR A 117 -7.80 18.78 20.68
C THR A 117 -9.11 18.02 20.88
N ASP A 118 -9.33 17.52 22.08
CA ASP A 118 -10.53 16.81 22.47
C ASP A 118 -11.78 17.69 22.56
N GLU A 119 -11.62 19.00 22.80
CA GLU A 119 -12.76 19.94 22.80
C GLU A 119 -13.41 20.02 21.41
N ALA A 120 -12.63 19.84 20.34
CA ALA A 120 -13.14 19.86 18.97
C ALA A 120 -13.83 18.53 18.54
N LEU A 121 -13.69 17.46 19.34
CA LEU A 121 -14.10 16.11 18.94
C LEU A 121 -15.60 16.00 18.67
N LEU A 122 -16.45 16.51 19.56
CA LEU A 122 -17.91 16.37 19.43
C LEU A 122 -18.45 17.20 18.25
N ASP A 123 -17.93 18.41 18.06
CA ASP A 123 -18.29 19.25 16.91
C ASP A 123 -17.85 18.58 15.58
N ALA A 124 -16.68 17.94 15.56
CA ALA A 124 -16.21 17.19 14.40
C ALA A 124 -17.12 15.99 14.10
N ILE A 125 -17.54 15.24 15.13
CA ILE A 125 -18.46 14.11 14.98
C ILE A 125 -19.81 14.56 14.39
N ASP A 126 -20.36 15.65 14.88
CA ASP A 126 -21.61 16.19 14.35
C ASP A 126 -21.46 16.62 12.88
N LYS A 127 -20.33 17.27 12.54
CA LYS A 127 -20.04 17.73 11.16
C LYS A 127 -19.81 16.60 10.17
N VAL A 128 -19.36 15.43 10.59
CA VAL A 128 -19.22 14.26 9.69
C VAL A 128 -20.48 13.42 9.59
N GLY A 129 -21.53 13.76 10.32
CA GLY A 129 -22.85 13.12 10.25
C GLY A 129 -23.19 12.20 11.43
N GLY A 130 -22.50 12.37 12.56
CA GLY A 130 -22.77 11.64 13.80
C GLY A 130 -22.20 10.22 13.82
N TYR A 131 -22.51 9.53 14.92
CA TYR A 131 -22.06 8.14 15.14
C TYR A 131 -22.71 7.14 14.17
N PRO A 132 -22.02 6.02 13.86
CA PRO A 132 -20.65 5.69 14.25
C PRO A 132 -19.61 6.48 13.45
N VAL A 133 -18.44 6.69 14.06
CA VAL A 133 -17.30 7.37 13.43
C VAL A 133 -16.02 6.53 13.52
N ILE A 134 -15.06 6.85 12.65
CA ILE A 134 -13.68 6.39 12.74
C ILE A 134 -12.82 7.55 13.24
N ILE A 135 -11.96 7.28 14.20
CA ILE A 135 -10.91 8.20 14.66
C ILE A 135 -9.58 7.55 14.34
N LYS A 136 -8.70 8.27 13.61
CA LYS A 136 -7.46 7.65 13.16
C LYS A 136 -6.26 8.59 13.16
N ALA A 137 -5.10 8.02 13.50
CA ALA A 137 -3.81 8.61 13.21
C ALA A 137 -3.61 8.74 11.70
N THR A 138 -2.94 9.80 11.23
CA THR A 138 -2.85 10.11 9.80
C THR A 138 -1.59 9.56 9.13
N ASP A 139 -0.54 9.27 9.92
CA ASP A 139 0.82 8.93 9.49
C ASP A 139 1.21 7.47 9.75
N LEU A 140 0.23 6.61 10.03
CA LEU A 140 0.44 5.18 10.28
C LEU A 140 -0.15 4.32 9.15
N ALA A 141 0.43 3.14 8.95
CA ALA A 141 0.01 2.14 7.97
C ALA A 141 -0.37 0.82 8.64
N GLY A 142 -1.06 -0.08 7.91
CA GLY A 142 -1.43 -1.41 8.38
C GLY A 142 -2.48 -1.40 9.49
N SER A 143 -3.51 -0.60 9.36
CA SER A 143 -4.64 -0.48 10.31
C SER A 143 -4.26 -0.03 11.73
N GLN A 144 -3.03 0.45 11.93
CA GLN A 144 -2.59 0.96 13.24
C GLN A 144 -3.18 2.35 13.52
N GLY A 145 -3.56 2.58 14.78
CA GLY A 145 -4.08 3.87 15.21
C GLY A 145 -5.46 4.21 14.66
N ILE A 146 -6.27 3.21 14.30
CA ILE A 146 -7.63 3.35 13.78
C ILE A 146 -8.61 2.82 14.81
N TYR A 147 -9.60 3.64 15.21
CA TYR A 147 -10.57 3.31 16.24
C TYR A 147 -11.98 3.66 15.78
N LYS A 148 -12.88 2.68 15.83
CA LYS A 148 -14.30 2.88 15.63
C LYS A 148 -14.96 3.30 16.95
N ALA A 149 -15.83 4.29 16.91
CA ALA A 149 -16.58 4.74 18.06
C ALA A 149 -18.07 4.84 17.72
N VAL A 150 -18.92 4.29 18.59
CA VAL A 150 -20.38 4.31 18.45
C VAL A 150 -21.06 5.25 19.46
N ASN A 151 -20.28 5.80 20.39
CA ASN A 151 -20.75 6.73 21.42
C ASN A 151 -19.61 7.68 21.83
N LYS A 152 -19.96 8.65 22.69
CA LYS A 152 -19.04 9.69 23.16
C LYS A 152 -17.84 9.13 23.92
N GLU A 153 -18.05 8.15 24.78
CA GLU A 153 -17.00 7.55 25.63
C GLU A 153 -15.93 6.85 24.77
N GLU A 154 -16.38 6.01 23.83
CA GLU A 154 -15.48 5.35 22.87
C GLU A 154 -14.75 6.35 21.98
N ALA A 155 -15.41 7.48 21.63
CA ALA A 155 -14.77 8.51 20.79
C ALA A 155 -13.63 9.22 21.53
N PHE A 156 -13.80 9.57 22.81
CA PHE A 156 -12.72 10.15 23.60
C PHE A 156 -11.56 9.17 23.83
N ASP A 157 -11.86 7.90 24.12
CA ASP A 157 -10.84 6.85 24.25
C ASP A 157 -10.06 6.68 22.91
N GLY A 158 -10.78 6.59 21.79
CA GLY A 158 -10.20 6.50 20.44
C GLY A 158 -9.33 7.71 20.10
N PHE A 159 -9.77 8.92 20.45
CA PHE A 159 -8.99 10.15 20.26
C PHE A 159 -7.67 10.10 21.03
N CYS A 160 -7.71 9.78 22.33
CA CYS A 160 -6.51 9.66 23.17
C CYS A 160 -5.52 8.63 22.62
N LYS A 161 -6.04 7.47 22.21
CA LYS A 161 -5.20 6.40 21.62
C LYS A 161 -4.60 6.81 20.27
N ALA A 162 -5.37 7.43 19.39
CA ALA A 162 -4.90 7.89 18.08
C ALA A 162 -3.84 8.99 18.24
N MET A 163 -4.07 9.98 19.11
CA MET A 163 -3.09 11.04 19.44
C MET A 163 -1.80 10.49 20.06
N SER A 164 -1.90 9.44 20.85
CA SER A 164 -0.71 8.79 21.43
C SER A 164 0.09 7.99 20.42
N ALA A 165 -0.53 7.54 19.33
CA ALA A 165 0.09 6.71 18.30
C ALA A 165 0.72 7.53 17.16
N THR A 166 0.12 8.68 16.83
CA THR A 166 0.60 9.55 15.75
C THR A 166 1.86 10.34 16.12
N ARG A 167 2.62 10.77 15.11
CA ARG A 167 3.80 11.65 15.26
C ARG A 167 3.50 13.11 14.95
N VAL A 168 2.31 13.38 14.43
CA VAL A 168 1.80 14.73 14.17
C VAL A 168 0.88 15.17 15.31
N ASP A 169 0.50 16.43 15.37
CA ASP A 169 -0.30 17.03 16.43
C ASP A 169 -1.81 17.02 16.15
N TYR A 170 -2.27 16.14 15.25
CA TYR A 170 -3.68 16.02 14.86
C TYR A 170 -4.07 14.57 14.54
N VAL A 171 -5.36 14.33 14.57
CA VAL A 171 -6.01 13.10 14.11
C VAL A 171 -7.17 13.43 13.18
N LEU A 172 -7.65 12.43 12.46
CA LEU A 172 -8.88 12.51 11.67
C LEU A 172 -10.06 11.89 12.41
N VAL A 173 -11.20 12.59 12.33
CA VAL A 173 -12.53 12.04 12.60
C VAL A 173 -13.24 11.87 11.28
N GLU A 174 -13.69 10.67 10.98
CA GLU A 174 -14.38 10.33 9.73
C GLU A 174 -15.72 9.68 9.98
N LYS A 175 -16.67 9.90 9.09
CA LYS A 175 -17.89 9.10 9.07
C LYS A 175 -17.52 7.64 8.85
N PHE A 176 -18.06 6.75 9.69
CA PHE A 176 -17.97 5.32 9.44
C PHE A 176 -18.85 4.95 8.25
N LEU A 177 -18.22 4.50 7.16
CA LEU A 177 -18.92 3.94 6.01
C LEU A 177 -19.24 2.46 6.26
N GLN A 178 -20.46 2.07 5.92
CA GLN A 178 -20.92 0.69 6.13
C GLN A 178 -21.09 0.00 4.78
N GLY A 179 -20.00 -0.58 4.28
CA GLY A 179 -19.97 -1.15 2.95
C GLY A 179 -18.99 -2.29 2.79
N ARG A 180 -18.78 -2.69 1.55
CA ARG A 180 -17.81 -3.72 1.17
C ARG A 180 -16.47 -3.06 0.89
N GLU A 181 -15.45 -3.40 1.69
CA GLU A 181 -14.08 -2.99 1.45
C GLU A 181 -13.44 -3.88 0.38
N PHE A 182 -12.60 -3.27 -0.45
CA PHE A 182 -11.81 -3.92 -1.50
C PHE A 182 -10.68 -2.99 -1.94
N GLY A 183 -9.72 -3.52 -2.69
CA GLY A 183 -8.63 -2.70 -3.22
C GLY A 183 -8.55 -2.69 -4.73
N ALA A 184 -7.61 -1.90 -5.26
CA ALA A 184 -7.16 -1.99 -6.64
C ALA A 184 -5.67 -1.74 -6.76
N GLN A 185 -5.05 -2.42 -7.73
CA GLN A 185 -3.73 -2.06 -8.23
C GLN A 185 -3.91 -1.27 -9.53
N ALA A 186 -3.13 -0.23 -9.71
CA ALA A 186 -3.11 0.54 -10.94
C ALA A 186 -1.69 0.87 -11.38
N PHE A 187 -1.51 1.21 -12.64
CA PHE A 187 -0.24 1.72 -13.15
C PHE A 187 -0.49 2.96 -14.00
N ILE A 188 0.28 4.02 -13.74
CA ILE A 188 0.27 5.24 -14.53
C ILE A 188 1.64 5.46 -15.17
N SER A 189 1.66 5.79 -16.47
CA SER A 189 2.85 6.12 -17.23
C SER A 189 2.57 7.30 -18.15
N ASN A 190 3.41 8.33 -18.08
CA ASN A 190 3.31 9.53 -18.92
C ASN A 190 1.90 10.16 -18.91
N GLY A 191 1.25 10.19 -17.75
CA GLY A 191 -0.09 10.75 -17.55
C GLY A 191 -1.23 9.84 -18.02
N GLU A 192 -0.94 8.65 -18.55
CA GLU A 192 -1.94 7.66 -18.98
C GLU A 192 -2.01 6.51 -17.96
N ILE A 193 -3.23 6.19 -17.54
CA ILE A 193 -3.49 5.03 -16.68
C ILE A 193 -3.59 3.80 -17.56
N LEU A 194 -2.62 2.89 -17.44
CA LEU A 194 -2.53 1.70 -18.27
C LEU A 194 -3.58 0.67 -17.88
N PHE A 195 -3.81 0.51 -16.57
CA PHE A 195 -4.88 -0.34 -16.04
C PHE A 195 -5.29 0.11 -14.64
N VAL A 196 -6.48 -0.28 -14.24
CA VAL A 196 -6.98 -0.34 -12.86
C VAL A 196 -7.51 -1.76 -12.67
N MET A 197 -6.90 -2.53 -11.79
CA MET A 197 -7.26 -3.92 -11.47
C MET A 197 -7.87 -3.99 -10.07
N PRO A 198 -9.19 -4.01 -9.94
CA PRO A 198 -9.82 -4.26 -8.66
C PRO A 198 -9.50 -5.68 -8.17
N HIS A 199 -9.29 -5.83 -6.86
CA HIS A 199 -9.11 -7.10 -6.19
C HIS A 199 -9.98 -7.18 -4.93
N GLY A 200 -10.40 -8.37 -4.57
CA GLY A 200 -11.08 -8.59 -3.30
C GLY A 200 -10.09 -8.94 -2.20
N ASP A 201 -10.50 -8.69 -0.96
CA ASP A 201 -9.72 -8.96 0.23
C ASP A 201 -10.31 -10.11 1.03
N ILE A 202 -9.43 -10.97 1.52
CA ILE A 202 -9.76 -12.01 2.49
C ILE A 202 -9.40 -11.46 3.86
N LEU A 203 -10.42 -11.13 4.64
CA LEU A 203 -10.25 -10.46 5.92
C LEU A 203 -10.16 -11.47 7.07
N TYR A 204 -9.26 -11.22 8.00
CA TYR A 204 -9.27 -11.78 9.33
C TYR A 204 -9.89 -10.76 10.28
N GLN A 205 -10.90 -11.18 11.02
CA GLN A 205 -11.59 -10.32 11.98
C GLN A 205 -10.84 -10.38 13.31
N ALA A 206 -10.03 -9.37 13.55
CA ALA A 206 -9.40 -9.07 14.84
C ALA A 206 -10.13 -7.88 15.49
N ASP A 207 -9.46 -7.01 16.23
CA ASP A 207 -10.02 -5.75 16.72
C ASP A 207 -10.41 -4.83 15.55
N THR A 208 -9.64 -4.90 14.47
CA THR A 208 -9.98 -4.34 13.15
C THR A 208 -9.91 -5.44 12.09
N ALA A 209 -10.61 -5.27 10.97
CA ALA A 209 -10.49 -6.18 9.83
C ALA A 209 -9.10 -6.00 9.18
N VAL A 210 -8.33 -7.10 9.08
CA VAL A 210 -6.98 -7.09 8.50
C VAL A 210 -6.94 -8.02 7.29
N PRO A 211 -6.48 -7.54 6.11
CA PRO A 211 -6.33 -8.40 4.94
C PRO A 211 -5.26 -9.48 5.17
N VAL A 212 -5.67 -10.75 5.09
CA VAL A 212 -4.79 -11.93 5.15
C VAL A 212 -4.68 -12.65 3.81
N GLY A 213 -5.18 -12.04 2.76
CA GLY A 213 -5.09 -12.51 1.40
C GLY A 213 -5.89 -11.65 0.45
N HIS A 214 -5.68 -11.87 -0.84
CA HIS A 214 -6.35 -11.14 -1.90
C HIS A 214 -6.72 -12.10 -3.02
N TYR A 215 -7.69 -11.71 -3.85
CA TYR A 215 -8.08 -12.51 -5.01
C TYR A 215 -8.46 -11.63 -6.20
N VAL A 216 -8.24 -12.16 -7.38
CA VAL A 216 -8.63 -11.59 -8.67
C VAL A 216 -9.30 -12.68 -9.53
N PRO A 217 -10.25 -12.33 -10.40
CA PRO A 217 -10.86 -11.01 -10.59
C PRO A 217 -11.77 -10.62 -9.42
N TYR A 218 -11.96 -9.30 -9.22
CA TYR A 218 -12.98 -8.80 -8.31
C TYR A 218 -14.36 -8.92 -8.95
N GLU A 219 -15.24 -9.67 -8.30
CA GLU A 219 -16.60 -9.87 -8.81
C GLU A 219 -17.47 -8.64 -8.58
N CYS A 220 -17.80 -7.94 -9.65
CA CYS A 220 -18.69 -6.79 -9.65
C CYS A 220 -19.35 -6.62 -11.02
N SER A 221 -20.45 -5.83 -11.07
CA SER A 221 -21.07 -5.46 -12.35
C SER A 221 -20.17 -4.53 -13.17
N ASP A 222 -20.36 -4.50 -14.50
CA ASP A 222 -19.61 -3.59 -15.38
C ASP A 222 -19.83 -2.11 -14.99
N ILE A 223 -21.04 -1.76 -14.53
CA ILE A 223 -21.35 -0.42 -14.05
C ILE A 223 -20.50 -0.08 -12.82
N LEU A 224 -20.34 -1.00 -11.88
CA LEU A 224 -19.54 -0.78 -10.69
C LEU A 224 -18.05 -0.73 -11.05
N ARG A 225 -17.59 -1.59 -11.95
CA ARG A 225 -16.21 -1.58 -12.47
C ARG A 225 -15.83 -0.24 -13.09
N GLU A 226 -16.74 0.34 -13.88
CA GLU A 226 -16.50 1.66 -14.47
C GLU A 226 -16.47 2.78 -13.41
N LYS A 227 -17.30 2.72 -12.37
CA LYS A 227 -17.24 3.65 -11.25
C LYS A 227 -15.92 3.53 -10.49
N ILE A 228 -15.45 2.31 -10.21
CA ILE A 228 -14.15 2.06 -9.57
C ILE A 228 -13.02 2.67 -10.41
N ARG A 229 -13.01 2.41 -11.72
CA ARG A 229 -12.01 2.96 -12.64
C ARG A 229 -12.00 4.49 -12.59
N LYS A 230 -13.16 5.11 -12.67
CA LYS A 230 -13.30 6.57 -12.65
C LYS A 230 -12.78 7.18 -11.33
N GLU A 231 -13.17 6.62 -10.17
CA GLU A 231 -12.71 7.11 -8.88
C GLU A 231 -11.19 6.91 -8.71
N ALA A 232 -10.63 5.79 -9.18
CA ALA A 232 -9.20 5.55 -9.20
C ALA A 232 -8.47 6.60 -10.04
N GLU A 233 -8.94 6.87 -11.27
CA GLU A 233 -8.36 7.87 -12.15
C GLU A 233 -8.39 9.28 -11.54
N MET A 234 -9.51 9.64 -10.94
CA MET A 234 -9.66 10.93 -10.26
C MET A 234 -8.71 11.05 -9.07
N ALA A 235 -8.61 10.01 -8.24
CA ALA A 235 -7.74 9.97 -7.08
C ALA A 235 -6.25 10.04 -7.46
N ILE A 236 -5.82 9.26 -8.45
CA ILE A 236 -4.43 9.26 -8.96
C ILE A 236 -4.07 10.67 -9.48
N LYS A 237 -4.96 11.30 -10.26
CA LYS A 237 -4.74 12.67 -10.76
C LYS A 237 -4.72 13.70 -9.64
N ALA A 238 -5.62 13.60 -8.66
CA ALA A 238 -5.67 14.49 -7.51
C ALA A 238 -4.35 14.49 -6.74
N MET A 239 -3.74 13.32 -6.58
CA MET A 239 -2.46 13.16 -5.87
C MET A 239 -1.24 13.57 -6.72
N GLY A 240 -1.38 13.75 -8.02
CA GLY A 240 -0.27 14.09 -8.91
C GLY A 240 0.70 12.93 -9.16
N LEU A 241 0.25 11.69 -8.95
CA LEU A 241 1.06 10.49 -9.21
C LEU A 241 1.27 10.32 -10.72
N ASN A 242 2.50 9.95 -11.10
CA ASN A 242 2.88 9.63 -12.47
C ASN A 242 4.08 8.69 -12.48
N ASN A 243 4.22 7.90 -13.56
CA ASN A 243 5.32 6.95 -13.78
C ASN A 243 5.53 5.99 -12.60
N CYS A 244 4.46 5.45 -12.06
CA CYS A 244 4.51 4.54 -10.92
C CYS A 244 3.33 3.57 -10.88
N ALA A 245 3.52 2.51 -10.10
CA ALA A 245 2.44 1.67 -9.62
C ALA A 245 1.65 2.38 -8.51
N VAL A 246 0.37 2.07 -8.37
CA VAL A 246 -0.50 2.65 -7.34
C VAL A 246 -1.31 1.55 -6.66
N ASN A 247 -1.33 1.55 -5.33
CA ASN A 247 -2.25 0.77 -4.51
C ASN A 247 -3.36 1.70 -4.02
N ILE A 248 -4.61 1.27 -4.12
CA ILE A 248 -5.77 2.06 -3.73
C ILE A 248 -6.70 1.19 -2.89
N ASP A 249 -7.16 1.71 -1.77
CA ASP A 249 -8.14 1.07 -0.91
C ASP A 249 -9.49 1.78 -1.03
N PHE A 250 -10.54 1.00 -1.24
CA PHE A 250 -11.89 1.46 -1.48
C PHE A 250 -12.90 0.88 -0.51
N ILE A 251 -14.02 1.57 -0.36
CA ILE A 251 -15.25 1.01 0.19
C ILE A 251 -16.43 1.36 -0.72
N GLU A 252 -17.26 0.37 -1.00
CA GLU A 252 -18.53 0.56 -1.72
C GLU A 252 -19.67 0.63 -0.70
N GLU A 253 -20.38 1.75 -0.65
CA GLU A 253 -21.59 1.91 0.15
C GLU A 253 -22.74 2.39 -0.74
N ASN A 254 -23.80 1.59 -0.83
CA ASN A 254 -25.03 1.92 -1.59
C ASN A 254 -24.78 2.29 -3.08
N GLY A 255 -23.82 1.60 -3.73
CA GLY A 255 -23.47 1.83 -5.13
C GLY A 255 -22.60 3.06 -5.38
N VAL A 256 -22.12 3.70 -4.31
CA VAL A 256 -21.09 4.77 -4.35
C VAL A 256 -19.74 4.19 -3.96
N ILE A 257 -18.72 4.50 -4.74
CA ILE A 257 -17.34 4.13 -4.47
C ILE A 257 -16.67 5.28 -3.73
N TYR A 258 -16.09 4.99 -2.57
CA TYR A 258 -15.29 5.92 -1.78
C TYR A 258 -13.84 5.47 -1.74
N VAL A 259 -12.90 6.40 -1.97
CA VAL A 259 -11.47 6.17 -1.80
C VAL A 259 -11.13 6.35 -0.32
N LEU A 260 -10.56 5.32 0.30
CA LEU A 260 -10.10 5.36 1.69
C LEU A 260 -8.67 5.90 1.77
N GLU A 261 -7.77 5.31 0.99
CA GLU A 261 -6.39 5.78 0.82
C GLU A 261 -5.79 5.27 -0.50
N LEU A 262 -4.70 5.91 -0.93
CA LEU A 262 -3.86 5.40 -2.01
C LEU A 262 -2.39 5.73 -1.77
N THR A 263 -1.51 4.93 -2.37
CA THR A 263 -0.07 5.14 -2.31
C THR A 263 0.60 4.86 -3.66
N GLY A 264 1.66 5.62 -3.97
CA GLY A 264 2.42 5.51 -5.22
C GLY A 264 3.39 4.31 -5.25
N ARG A 265 2.92 3.12 -4.90
CA ARG A 265 3.70 1.86 -4.94
C ARG A 265 2.79 0.65 -5.10
N ILE A 266 3.35 -0.49 -5.43
CA ILE A 266 2.61 -1.77 -5.45
C ILE A 266 2.18 -2.15 -4.04
N GLY A 267 0.96 -2.68 -3.89
CA GLY A 267 0.44 -3.23 -2.65
C GLY A 267 1.28 -4.41 -2.12
N ALA A 268 1.12 -4.72 -0.85
CA ALA A 268 1.80 -5.85 -0.20
C ALA A 268 1.01 -7.17 -0.36
N ASN A 269 1.38 -8.22 0.41
CA ASN A 269 0.63 -9.48 0.54
C ASN A 269 0.38 -10.19 -0.78
N CYS A 270 1.42 -10.28 -1.65
CA CYS A 270 1.39 -10.93 -2.97
C CYS A 270 0.53 -10.23 -4.03
N LEU A 271 0.15 -8.98 -3.83
CA LEU A 271 -0.54 -8.20 -4.89
C LEU A 271 0.30 -8.07 -6.18
N PRO A 272 1.64 -7.91 -6.13
CA PRO A 272 2.45 -7.90 -7.36
C PRO A 272 2.33 -9.19 -8.16
N GLU A 273 2.32 -10.34 -7.48
CA GLU A 273 2.17 -11.65 -8.08
C GLU A 273 0.77 -11.82 -8.69
N LEU A 274 -0.28 -11.34 -7.99
CA LEU A 274 -1.65 -11.39 -8.50
C LEU A 274 -1.84 -10.56 -9.76
N VAL A 275 -1.27 -9.34 -9.83
CA VAL A 275 -1.25 -8.54 -11.07
C VAL A 275 -0.53 -9.30 -12.18
N SER A 276 0.62 -9.88 -11.85
CA SER A 276 1.44 -10.61 -12.82
C SER A 276 0.72 -11.83 -13.38
N ILE A 277 0.04 -12.61 -12.53
CA ILE A 277 -0.78 -13.75 -12.93
C ILE A 277 -1.96 -13.28 -13.78
N HIS A 278 -2.72 -12.31 -13.28
CA HIS A 278 -3.97 -11.85 -13.91
C HIS A 278 -3.76 -11.37 -15.34
N TYR A 279 -2.69 -10.59 -15.56
CA TYR A 279 -2.38 -10.03 -16.87
C TYR A 279 -1.31 -10.81 -17.66
N GLY A 280 -0.70 -11.85 -17.08
CA GLY A 280 0.34 -12.66 -17.74
C GLY A 280 1.62 -11.84 -18.05
N LEU A 281 2.03 -10.95 -17.15
CA LEU A 281 3.20 -10.08 -17.28
C LEU A 281 4.06 -10.14 -16.00
N ASN A 282 5.21 -9.47 -16.00
CA ASN A 282 5.98 -9.25 -14.78
C ASN A 282 5.76 -7.81 -14.29
N TYR A 283 4.93 -7.62 -13.25
CA TYR A 283 4.58 -6.30 -12.72
C TYR A 283 5.77 -5.57 -12.10
N TYR A 284 6.72 -6.30 -11.52
CA TYR A 284 7.96 -5.70 -11.00
C TYR A 284 8.82 -5.10 -12.12
N GLN A 285 8.85 -5.72 -13.31
CA GLN A 285 9.56 -5.17 -14.46
C GLN A 285 8.94 -3.85 -14.93
N MET A 286 7.62 -3.68 -14.85
CA MET A 286 6.98 -2.39 -15.16
C MET A 286 7.44 -1.28 -14.21
N VAL A 287 7.59 -1.58 -12.90
CA VAL A 287 8.09 -0.61 -11.91
C VAL A 287 9.53 -0.21 -12.20
N ILE A 288 10.39 -1.19 -12.54
CA ILE A 288 11.80 -0.93 -12.88
C ILE A 288 11.89 -0.12 -14.19
N ALA A 289 11.11 -0.49 -15.20
CA ALA A 289 11.08 0.25 -16.47
C ALA A 289 10.71 1.72 -16.24
N ALA A 290 9.64 1.98 -15.48
CA ALA A 290 9.23 3.35 -15.14
C ALA A 290 10.33 4.12 -14.40
N ALA A 291 10.99 3.48 -13.42
CA ALA A 291 12.09 4.08 -12.65
C ALA A 291 13.31 4.44 -13.51
N LEU A 292 13.52 3.70 -14.60
CA LEU A 292 14.61 3.93 -15.56
C LEU A 292 14.20 4.84 -16.74
N GLY A 293 12.97 5.37 -16.74
CA GLY A 293 12.45 6.17 -17.86
C GLY A 293 12.14 5.37 -19.13
N ILE A 294 12.10 4.04 -19.03
CA ILE A 294 11.66 3.15 -20.10
C ILE A 294 10.13 3.09 -20.06
N ASP A 295 9.47 3.16 -21.23
CA ASP A 295 8.00 3.14 -21.25
C ASP A 295 7.44 1.77 -20.84
N PRO A 296 6.76 1.66 -19.70
CA PRO A 296 6.15 0.41 -19.25
C PRO A 296 5.10 -0.17 -20.20
N LYS A 297 4.61 0.60 -21.16
CA LYS A 297 3.67 0.13 -22.20
C LYS A 297 4.23 -1.02 -23.03
N GLU A 298 5.54 -1.10 -23.21
CA GLU A 298 6.18 -2.21 -23.90
C GLU A 298 5.95 -3.55 -23.17
N ILE A 299 5.92 -3.52 -21.84
CA ILE A 299 5.63 -4.69 -20.99
C ILE A 299 4.12 -4.92 -20.89
N TRP A 300 3.35 -3.84 -20.69
CA TRP A 300 1.89 -3.88 -20.58
C TRP A 300 1.23 -4.38 -21.88
N ASN A 301 1.63 -3.84 -23.03
CA ASN A 301 1.19 -4.23 -24.37
C ASN A 301 -0.34 -4.39 -24.52
N GLY A 302 -1.12 -3.52 -23.86
CA GLY A 302 -2.58 -3.48 -23.95
C GLY A 302 -3.28 -4.79 -23.51
N ARG A 303 -2.72 -5.51 -22.56
CA ARG A 303 -3.23 -6.81 -22.13
C ARG A 303 -4.66 -6.72 -21.59
N LYS A 304 -5.45 -7.74 -21.88
CA LYS A 304 -6.80 -7.90 -21.33
C LYS A 304 -6.73 -8.70 -20.03
N GLU A 305 -7.75 -8.53 -19.19
CA GLU A 305 -7.98 -9.36 -18.02
C GLU A 305 -7.97 -10.85 -18.38
N GLY A 306 -7.35 -11.65 -17.55
CA GLY A 306 -7.10 -13.05 -17.83
C GLY A 306 -7.28 -13.95 -16.60
N GLU A 307 -6.20 -14.54 -16.12
CA GLU A 307 -6.22 -15.60 -15.14
C GLU A 307 -6.73 -15.18 -13.76
N ALA A 308 -7.46 -16.08 -13.11
CA ALA A 308 -7.82 -15.93 -11.70
C ALA A 308 -6.62 -16.27 -10.81
N GLY A 309 -6.50 -15.53 -9.72
CA GLY A 309 -5.45 -15.72 -8.74
C GLY A 309 -5.94 -15.48 -7.31
N LEU A 310 -5.33 -16.17 -6.35
CA LEU A 310 -5.60 -16.02 -4.94
C LEU A 310 -4.30 -16.07 -4.15
N SER A 311 -4.11 -15.11 -3.24
CA SER A 311 -3.08 -15.15 -2.23
C SER A 311 -3.69 -15.41 -0.86
N ARG A 312 -2.97 -16.13 0.00
CA ARG A 312 -3.43 -16.42 1.36
C ARG A 312 -2.27 -16.51 2.33
N MET A 313 -2.30 -15.70 3.39
CA MET A 313 -1.42 -15.87 4.53
C MET A 313 -1.98 -16.91 5.49
N ILE A 314 -1.13 -17.83 5.91
CA ILE A 314 -1.44 -18.77 6.99
C ILE A 314 -0.96 -18.11 8.29
N ILE A 315 -1.88 -17.88 9.19
CA ILE A 315 -1.68 -17.16 10.45
C ILE A 315 -1.94 -18.07 11.64
N SER A 316 -1.49 -17.70 12.83
CA SER A 316 -1.90 -18.31 14.11
C SER A 316 -3.04 -17.48 14.71
N PRO A 317 -4.30 -17.91 14.60
CA PRO A 317 -5.43 -17.08 15.01
C PRO A 317 -5.75 -17.18 16.50
N GLU A 318 -5.32 -18.26 17.19
CA GLU A 318 -5.81 -18.60 18.51
C GLU A 318 -4.84 -18.22 19.64
N ARG A 319 -3.54 -18.46 19.46
CA ARG A 319 -2.55 -18.35 20.56
C ARG A 319 -1.13 -18.08 20.07
N ASP A 320 -0.32 -17.58 21.00
CA ASP A 320 1.12 -17.61 20.90
C ASP A 320 1.65 -19.02 21.10
N GLY A 321 2.79 -19.36 20.50
CA GLY A 321 3.39 -20.67 20.65
C GLY A 321 4.73 -20.79 19.97
N ILE A 322 5.29 -21.99 20.05
CA ILE A 322 6.46 -22.39 19.28
C ILE A 322 5.97 -23.27 18.13
N LEU A 323 6.40 -22.94 16.92
CA LEU A 323 6.08 -23.74 15.74
C LEU A 323 6.81 -25.07 15.81
N GLU A 324 6.09 -26.18 15.95
CA GLU A 324 6.69 -27.52 16.03
C GLU A 324 7.04 -28.06 14.63
N ASP A 325 6.10 -27.98 13.69
CA ASP A 325 6.27 -28.46 12.32
C ASP A 325 5.44 -27.60 11.36
N MET A 326 5.93 -27.44 10.15
CA MET A 326 5.21 -26.82 9.04
C MET A 326 5.68 -27.43 7.73
N ARG A 327 4.80 -28.13 7.05
CA ARG A 327 5.09 -28.79 5.79
C ARG A 327 3.87 -28.77 4.87
N TYR A 328 4.12 -28.71 3.59
CA TYR A 328 3.10 -28.96 2.60
C TYR A 328 2.92 -30.49 2.46
N VAL A 329 1.70 -30.94 2.66
CA VAL A 329 1.36 -32.37 2.58
C VAL A 329 0.57 -32.61 1.31
N GLY A 330 1.17 -33.28 0.34
CA GLY A 330 0.59 -33.56 -0.96
C GLY A 330 1.54 -33.30 -2.11
N GLU A 331 1.09 -33.58 -3.32
CA GLU A 331 1.79 -33.18 -4.53
C GLU A 331 1.56 -31.67 -4.77
N ARG A 332 2.61 -30.95 -5.21
CA ARG A 332 2.48 -29.54 -5.57
C ARG A 332 1.74 -29.43 -6.89
N ASP A 333 0.49 -29.06 -6.82
CA ASP A 333 -0.36 -28.85 -7.98
C ASP A 333 0.16 -27.71 -8.88
N SER A 334 -0.06 -27.83 -10.17
CA SER A 334 0.38 -26.84 -11.17
C SER A 334 -0.23 -25.45 -10.98
N PHE A 335 -1.35 -25.35 -10.26
CA PHE A 335 -1.99 -24.06 -9.94
C PHE A 335 -1.37 -23.36 -8.73
N ILE A 336 -0.43 -23.98 -7.97
CA ILE A 336 0.32 -23.33 -6.91
C ILE A 336 1.47 -22.54 -7.53
N TYR A 337 1.27 -21.21 -7.63
CA TYR A 337 2.28 -20.31 -8.17
C TYR A 337 3.49 -20.20 -7.24
N ASP A 338 3.24 -19.90 -5.96
CA ASP A 338 4.28 -19.82 -4.93
C ASP A 338 3.80 -20.39 -3.59
N LEU A 339 4.71 -20.96 -2.83
CA LEU A 339 4.50 -21.41 -1.46
C LEU A 339 5.74 -21.07 -0.64
N THR A 340 5.64 -20.04 0.18
CA THR A 340 6.77 -19.52 0.96
C THR A 340 6.52 -19.68 2.45
N PHE A 341 7.46 -20.30 3.16
CA PHE A 341 7.48 -20.42 4.61
C PHE A 341 8.33 -19.30 5.23
N PHE A 342 7.70 -18.43 6.00
CA PHE A 342 8.35 -17.28 6.63
C PHE A 342 8.94 -17.56 8.01
N VAL A 343 8.54 -18.66 8.62
CA VAL A 343 8.99 -19.14 9.92
C VAL A 343 9.52 -20.57 9.77
N ARG A 344 10.31 -21.01 10.73
CA ARG A 344 10.88 -22.37 10.75
C ARG A 344 10.43 -23.09 12.00
N PRO A 345 10.40 -24.43 12.03
CA PRO A 345 10.24 -25.17 13.28
C PRO A 345 11.20 -24.67 14.36
N GLY A 346 10.71 -24.51 15.57
CA GLY A 346 11.41 -23.89 16.68
C GLY A 346 11.25 -22.37 16.81
N SER A 347 10.67 -21.67 15.82
CA SER A 347 10.39 -20.24 15.90
C SER A 347 9.20 -19.96 16.82
N GLU A 348 9.29 -18.84 17.55
CA GLU A 348 8.13 -18.27 18.24
C GLU A 348 7.14 -17.71 17.20
N VAL A 349 5.88 -18.06 17.34
CA VAL A 349 4.75 -17.55 16.53
C VAL A 349 3.80 -16.85 17.46
N LYS A 350 3.50 -15.60 17.16
CA LYS A 350 2.52 -14.79 17.91
C LYS A 350 1.12 -15.00 17.35
N ARG A 351 0.13 -14.89 18.24
CA ARG A 351 -1.26 -14.79 17.81
C ARG A 351 -1.39 -13.58 16.89
N PHE A 352 -2.06 -13.80 15.78
CA PHE A 352 -2.40 -12.71 14.87
C PHE A 352 -3.58 -11.93 15.46
N ALA A 353 -3.35 -10.65 15.78
CA ALA A 353 -4.32 -9.77 16.43
C ALA A 353 -4.32 -8.38 15.78
#